data_deef5de777a25b1f2f8391b337bf533b
#
_entry.id   deef5de777a25b1f2f8391b337bf533b
#
_cell.length_a   1.000
_cell.length_b   1.000
_cell.length_c   1.000
_cell.angle_alpha   90.00
_cell.angle_beta   90.00
_cell.angle_gamma   90.00
#
_symmetry.space_group_name_H-M   'P 1'
#
loop_
_entity.id
_entity.type
_entity.pdbx_description
1 polymer ?
#
loop_
_entity_poly.entity_id
_entity_poly.type
_entity_poly.pdbx_seq_one_letter_code
_entity_poly.pdbx_strand_id
1 'polypeptide(L)'
;MVIQKRGRRRRTIVWSPDLDTCKRNSLFSTNSKDRTPVKSPSKSSMVLRSTPRKRLTLGDVNESQFTTPDKKKKSQVSLDVNNSPKYFNGNLLNGLRGLSHNQLVHMIMDLVSTQEDGLLHENEKIRNVLLKKMPMADIQPLIDTLNTLKQNIQISIVLSNRDDLSDIHIYLDNFQKTIIDQGKRLVESQHWVSVMQYVYAAWNITKQLYEEENQSLCNLTHKCFKNLTHFCSQALKRGNFTSTILDIFTDRLDAMVVDYEDLKVCLQLINEVKNNET
;
A
#
# COMPACT_ATOMS: atom_id res chain seq x y z
N MET A 1 -69.40 -5.92 -4.83
CA MET A 1 -68.22 -6.20 -3.95
C MET A 1 -67.06 -5.43 -4.51
N VAL A 2 -66.74 -4.25 -3.95
CA VAL A 2 -65.73 -3.32 -4.49
C VAL A 2 -64.48 -3.43 -3.65
N ILE A 3 -63.37 -3.87 -4.25
CA ILE A 3 -62.06 -4.02 -3.59
C ILE A 3 -61.29 -2.70 -3.72
N GLN A 4 -61.14 -1.98 -2.60
CA GLN A 4 -60.29 -0.79 -2.53
C GLN A 4 -58.81 -1.19 -2.47
N LYS A 5 -58.00 -0.78 -3.48
CA LYS A 5 -56.53 -0.86 -3.49
C LYS A 5 -55.97 0.22 -2.59
N ARG A 6 -55.31 -0.16 -1.49
CA ARG A 6 -54.51 0.73 -0.63
C ARG A 6 -53.20 1.09 -1.34
N GLY A 7 -53.05 2.38 -1.69
CA GLY A 7 -51.80 2.93 -2.23
C GLY A 7 -50.71 2.95 -1.15
N ARG A 8 -49.54 2.38 -1.48
CA ARG A 8 -48.29 2.49 -0.66
C ARG A 8 -47.73 3.90 -0.83
N ARG A 9 -47.69 4.66 0.25
CA ARG A 9 -46.95 5.95 0.35
C ARG A 9 -45.46 5.68 0.18
N ARG A 10 -44.82 6.27 -0.85
CA ARG A 10 -43.37 6.35 -1.00
C ARG A 10 -42.83 7.29 0.07
N ARG A 11 -41.95 6.81 0.95
CA ARG A 11 -41.17 7.63 1.86
C ARG A 11 -40.01 8.24 1.07
N THR A 12 -40.04 9.54 0.88
CA THR A 12 -38.90 10.34 0.44
C THR A 12 -37.92 10.44 1.59
N ILE A 13 -36.71 9.86 1.40
CA ILE A 13 -35.59 10.00 2.33
C ILE A 13 -34.96 11.36 2.00
N VAL A 14 -35.14 12.34 2.86
CA VAL A 14 -34.42 13.62 2.81
C VAL A 14 -33.12 13.41 3.59
N TRP A 15 -31.98 13.50 2.91
CA TRP A 15 -30.67 13.51 3.55
C TRP A 15 -30.41 14.91 4.13
N SER A 16 -30.43 15.03 5.47
CA SER A 16 -29.90 16.18 6.19
C SER A 16 -28.51 15.79 6.71
N PRO A 17 -27.46 16.59 6.49
CA PRO A 17 -26.17 16.37 7.13
C PRO A 17 -26.24 16.92 8.56
N ASP A 18 -26.70 16.12 9.51
CA ASP A 18 -26.64 16.44 10.93
C ASP A 18 -25.22 16.14 11.45
N LEU A 19 -24.61 17.19 11.94
CA LEU A 19 -23.36 17.19 12.69
C LEU A 19 -23.53 16.40 13.98
N ASP A 20 -23.05 15.16 14.02
CA ASP A 20 -22.95 14.37 15.24
C ASP A 20 -21.88 14.95 16.16
N THR A 21 -22.36 15.67 17.16
CA THR A 21 -21.59 16.06 18.34
C THR A 21 -21.30 14.84 19.20
N CYS A 22 -20.07 14.35 19.16
CA CYS A 22 -19.56 13.34 20.09
C CYS A 22 -19.65 13.82 21.53
N LYS A 23 -20.59 13.27 22.28
CA LYS A 23 -20.63 13.37 23.74
C LYS A 23 -19.47 12.58 24.35
N ARG A 24 -18.41 13.25 24.77
CA ARG A 24 -17.43 12.70 25.70
C ARG A 24 -18.02 12.74 27.11
N ASN A 25 -18.23 11.57 27.69
CA ASN A 25 -18.46 11.41 29.12
C ASN A 25 -17.17 11.73 29.88
N SER A 26 -17.10 12.90 30.52
CA SER A 26 -16.11 13.17 31.56
C SER A 26 -16.80 13.13 32.93
N LEU A 27 -16.52 12.08 33.67
CA LEU A 27 -16.75 11.99 35.10
C LEU A 27 -15.63 12.78 35.80
N PHE A 28 -15.92 13.98 36.25
CA PHE A 28 -15.33 14.54 37.47
C PHE A 28 -16.16 15.73 37.92
N SER A 29 -16.86 15.50 39.04
CA SER A 29 -17.58 16.48 39.87
C SER A 29 -16.58 17.22 40.74
N THR A 30 -16.51 18.54 40.67
CA THR A 30 -16.14 19.39 41.81
C THR A 30 -16.93 20.68 41.79
N ASN A 31 -17.62 20.90 42.87
CA ASN A 31 -18.33 22.12 43.23
C ASN A 31 -17.33 23.31 43.37
N SER A 32 -17.65 24.42 42.78
CA SER A 32 -17.49 25.71 43.47
C SER A 32 -18.27 26.81 42.75
N LYS A 33 -19.07 27.51 43.59
CA LYS A 33 -19.80 28.71 43.29
C LYS A 33 -18.78 29.84 43.04
N ASP A 34 -18.90 30.54 41.91
CA ASP A 34 -18.69 31.99 41.85
C ASP A 34 -19.23 32.53 40.54
N ARG A 35 -20.22 33.39 40.69
CA ARG A 35 -20.86 34.15 39.60
C ARG A 35 -20.14 35.48 39.44
N THR A 36 -19.57 35.70 38.27
CA THR A 36 -19.34 37.07 37.78
C THR A 36 -19.77 37.17 36.31
N PRO A 37 -20.56 38.19 35.93
CA PRO A 37 -21.00 38.34 34.56
C PRO A 37 -19.90 39.00 33.72
N VAL A 38 -19.38 38.27 32.74
CA VAL A 38 -18.43 38.82 31.77
C VAL A 38 -19.20 39.43 30.60
N LYS A 39 -18.99 40.74 30.39
CA LYS A 39 -19.49 41.53 29.27
C LYS A 39 -19.03 40.95 27.93
N SER A 40 -19.96 40.85 26.99
CA SER A 40 -19.68 40.49 25.59
C SER A 40 -18.74 41.49 24.94
N PRO A 41 -17.65 41.05 24.27
CA PRO A 41 -16.85 41.98 23.45
C PRO A 41 -17.57 42.21 22.11
N SER A 42 -17.60 43.49 21.75
CA SER A 42 -18.11 44.06 20.50
C SER A 42 -17.46 43.41 19.27
N LYS A 43 -18.27 43.27 18.20
CA LYS A 43 -17.89 42.83 16.87
C LYS A 43 -16.71 43.64 16.33
N SER A 44 -15.52 43.06 16.29
CA SER A 44 -14.42 43.59 15.51
C SER A 44 -14.48 43.03 14.10
N SER A 45 -14.67 43.89 13.11
CA SER A 45 -14.63 43.56 11.70
C SER A 45 -13.24 43.05 11.33
N MET A 46 -13.14 41.81 10.87
CA MET A 46 -11.92 41.29 10.25
C MET A 46 -11.69 41.98 8.92
N VAL A 47 -10.72 42.88 8.88
CA VAL A 47 -10.16 43.40 7.63
C VAL A 47 -9.27 42.34 7.03
N LEU A 48 -9.75 41.69 5.98
CA LEU A 48 -8.94 40.81 5.13
C LEU A 48 -7.88 41.64 4.42
N ARG A 49 -6.64 41.59 4.88
CA ARG A 49 -5.49 42.13 4.14
C ARG A 49 -5.27 41.24 2.91
N SER A 50 -5.71 41.73 1.76
CA SER A 50 -5.33 41.19 0.47
C SER A 50 -3.84 41.48 0.24
N THR A 51 -3.00 40.44 0.29
CA THR A 51 -1.60 40.54 -0.15
C THR A 51 -1.58 40.73 -1.67
N PRO A 52 -0.89 41.74 -2.19
CA PRO A 52 -0.79 41.94 -3.64
C PRO A 52 0.03 40.81 -4.24
N ARG A 53 -0.60 39.97 -5.11
CA ARG A 53 0.11 39.01 -5.94
C ARG A 53 0.97 39.77 -6.94
N LYS A 54 2.29 39.74 -6.77
CA LYS A 54 3.23 40.17 -7.80
C LYS A 54 2.99 39.33 -9.06
N ARG A 55 2.46 39.94 -10.11
CA ARG A 55 2.45 39.41 -11.46
C ARG A 55 3.91 39.40 -11.94
N LEU A 56 4.48 38.21 -12.15
CA LEU A 56 5.71 38.03 -12.91
C LEU A 56 5.38 38.34 -14.36
N THR A 57 5.81 39.52 -14.84
CA THR A 57 5.86 39.83 -16.26
C THR A 57 6.97 39.01 -16.86
N LEU A 58 6.60 38.11 -17.78
CA LEU A 58 7.54 37.37 -18.63
C LEU A 58 8.16 38.40 -19.59
N GLY A 59 9.36 38.88 -19.28
CA GLY A 59 10.20 39.57 -20.23
C GLY A 59 10.99 38.54 -21.02
N ASP A 60 11.00 38.71 -22.35
CA ASP A 60 11.82 37.97 -23.29
C ASP A 60 13.29 37.98 -22.87
N VAL A 61 13.85 36.84 -22.49
CA VAL A 61 15.30 36.64 -22.42
C VAL A 61 15.62 35.23 -22.90
N ASN A 62 16.27 35.20 -24.06
CA ASN A 62 17.12 34.18 -24.66
C ASN A 62 17.17 32.77 -24.08
N GLU A 63 16.79 31.80 -24.93
CA GLU A 63 17.19 30.39 -24.84
C GLU A 63 18.68 30.24 -24.58
N SER A 64 19.06 29.95 -23.35
CA SER A 64 20.26 29.12 -23.08
C SER A 64 20.30 28.78 -21.57
N GLN A 65 20.41 27.47 -21.30
CA GLN A 65 20.90 26.87 -20.08
C GLN A 65 19.97 26.89 -18.85
N PHE A 66 18.87 26.16 -18.93
CA PHE A 66 18.36 25.44 -17.74
C PHE A 66 18.64 23.95 -17.91
N THR A 67 19.82 23.53 -17.51
CA THR A 67 20.08 22.12 -17.20
C THR A 67 19.30 21.78 -15.95
N THR A 68 18.19 21.07 -16.13
CA THR A 68 17.51 20.40 -15.03
C THR A 68 18.50 19.44 -14.37
N PRO A 69 18.64 19.45 -13.01
CA PRO A 69 19.49 18.48 -12.36
C PRO A 69 18.97 17.08 -12.70
N ASP A 70 19.83 16.27 -13.28
CA ASP A 70 19.58 14.87 -13.58
C ASP A 70 18.95 14.20 -12.37
N LYS A 71 17.66 13.86 -12.51
CA LYS A 71 17.02 12.91 -11.61
C LYS A 71 17.84 11.63 -11.74
N LYS A 72 18.70 11.38 -10.75
CA LYS A 72 19.33 10.07 -10.55
C LYS A 72 18.21 9.05 -10.70
N LYS A 73 18.20 8.33 -11.82
CA LYS A 73 17.35 7.16 -12.02
C LYS A 73 17.69 6.21 -10.86
N LYS A 74 16.86 6.20 -9.81
CA LYS A 74 16.84 5.08 -8.90
C LYS A 74 16.64 3.87 -9.80
N SER A 75 17.60 2.97 -9.82
CA SER A 75 17.49 1.70 -10.51
C SER A 75 16.34 0.94 -9.84
N GLN A 76 15.12 1.20 -10.31
CA GLN A 76 14.02 0.28 -10.10
C GLN A 76 14.45 -0.99 -10.82
N VAL A 77 14.73 -2.03 -10.05
CA VAL A 77 14.86 -3.38 -10.57
C VAL A 77 13.43 -3.79 -10.98
N SER A 78 13.00 -3.24 -12.12
CA SER A 78 11.80 -3.71 -12.78
C SER A 78 12.11 -5.11 -13.26
N LEU A 79 11.41 -6.09 -12.71
CA LEU A 79 11.26 -7.37 -13.37
C LEU A 79 10.57 -7.07 -14.69
N ASP A 80 11.29 -7.21 -15.81
CA ASP A 80 10.66 -7.24 -17.13
C ASP A 80 9.83 -8.54 -17.23
N VAL A 81 8.68 -8.51 -16.57
CA VAL A 81 7.67 -9.59 -16.56
C VAL A 81 6.81 -9.52 -17.82
N ASN A 82 7.30 -8.87 -18.89
CA ASN A 82 6.56 -8.69 -20.13
C ASN A 82 6.20 -10.01 -20.85
N ASN A 83 6.79 -11.14 -20.43
CA ASN A 83 6.53 -12.47 -21.01
C ASN A 83 5.74 -13.42 -20.10
N SER A 84 5.27 -13.00 -18.92
CA SER A 84 4.44 -13.87 -18.11
C SER A 84 3.01 -13.96 -18.65
N PRO A 85 2.33 -15.11 -18.51
CA PRO A 85 0.94 -15.23 -18.90
C PRO A 85 0.12 -14.18 -18.17
N LYS A 86 -0.45 -13.25 -18.94
CA LYS A 86 -1.17 -12.06 -18.48
C LYS A 86 -2.51 -12.36 -17.81
N TYR A 87 -2.71 -13.58 -17.31
CA TYR A 87 -4.01 -13.96 -16.73
C TYR A 87 -3.89 -14.11 -15.23
N PHE A 88 -4.69 -13.33 -14.53
CA PHE A 88 -4.87 -13.50 -13.10
C PHE A 88 -5.68 -14.77 -12.82
N ASN A 89 -5.09 -15.75 -12.13
CA ASN A 89 -5.71 -17.05 -11.83
C ASN A 89 -6.43 -17.09 -10.48
N GLY A 90 -6.46 -16.00 -9.77
CA GLY A 90 -7.06 -15.89 -8.44
C GLY A 90 -8.58 -15.63 -8.46
N ASN A 91 -9.15 -15.53 -7.26
CA ASN A 91 -10.54 -15.11 -7.11
C ASN A 91 -10.66 -13.62 -7.49
N LEU A 92 -11.61 -13.27 -8.38
CA LEU A 92 -11.82 -11.90 -8.86
C LEU A 92 -11.98 -10.89 -7.72
N LEU A 93 -12.79 -11.21 -6.70
CA LEU A 93 -13.02 -10.31 -5.58
C LEU A 93 -11.73 -10.03 -4.79
N ASN A 94 -10.94 -11.06 -4.56
CA ASN A 94 -9.66 -10.96 -3.87
C ASN A 94 -8.66 -10.15 -4.70
N GLY A 95 -8.57 -10.43 -6.00
CA GLY A 95 -7.73 -9.67 -6.92
C GLY A 95 -8.07 -8.18 -6.92
N LEU A 96 -9.34 -7.82 -7.05
CA LEU A 96 -9.79 -6.43 -7.02
C LEU A 96 -9.46 -5.73 -5.69
N ARG A 97 -9.54 -6.43 -4.55
CA ARG A 97 -9.16 -5.89 -3.23
C ARG A 97 -7.66 -5.61 -3.09
N GLY A 98 -6.83 -6.27 -3.88
CA GLY A 98 -5.38 -6.06 -3.90
C GLY A 98 -4.94 -4.85 -4.72
N LEU A 99 -5.83 -4.30 -5.56
CA LEU A 99 -5.50 -3.17 -6.43
C LEU A 99 -5.60 -1.84 -5.69
N SER A 100 -4.76 -0.88 -6.10
CA SER A 100 -4.89 0.51 -5.66
C SER A 100 -6.14 1.17 -6.26
N HIS A 101 -6.60 2.27 -5.63
CA HIS A 101 -7.75 3.02 -6.15
C HIS A 101 -7.55 3.45 -7.61
N ASN A 102 -6.35 3.92 -7.95
CA ASN A 102 -6.04 4.34 -9.32
C ASN A 102 -6.11 3.17 -10.30
N GLN A 103 -5.58 1.99 -9.93
CA GLN A 103 -5.68 0.79 -10.76
C GLN A 103 -7.13 0.36 -10.97
N LEU A 104 -7.98 0.45 -9.93
CA LEU A 104 -9.41 0.15 -10.05
C LEU A 104 -10.11 1.13 -11.00
N VAL A 105 -9.82 2.44 -10.88
CA VAL A 105 -10.40 3.46 -11.77
C VAL A 105 -9.97 3.20 -13.23
N HIS A 106 -8.69 2.94 -13.48
CA HIS A 106 -8.20 2.62 -14.84
C HIS A 106 -8.88 1.37 -15.39
N MET A 107 -9.01 0.31 -14.58
CA MET A 107 -9.67 -0.92 -15.01
C MET A 107 -11.15 -0.69 -15.37
N ILE A 108 -11.86 0.16 -14.62
CA ILE A 108 -13.25 0.52 -14.92
C ILE A 108 -13.30 1.31 -16.23
N MET A 109 -12.43 2.29 -16.43
CA MET A 109 -12.37 3.09 -17.65
C MET A 109 -12.04 2.23 -18.87
N ASP A 110 -11.09 1.31 -18.75
CA ASP A 110 -10.75 0.34 -19.81
C ASP A 110 -11.94 -0.57 -20.16
N LEU A 111 -12.74 -0.93 -19.16
CA LEU A 111 -13.95 -1.75 -19.39
C LEU A 111 -15.02 -0.95 -20.15
N VAL A 112 -15.24 0.31 -19.76
CA VAL A 112 -16.18 1.23 -20.43
C VAL A 112 -15.75 1.45 -21.87
N SER A 113 -14.50 1.80 -22.12
CA SER A 113 -13.97 1.97 -23.49
C SER A 113 -14.13 0.69 -24.33
N THR A 114 -13.84 -0.48 -23.74
CA THR A 114 -13.99 -1.77 -24.43
C THR A 114 -15.46 -2.03 -24.83
N GLN A 115 -16.41 -1.57 -24.00
CA GLN A 115 -17.85 -1.69 -24.31
C GLN A 115 -18.28 -0.68 -25.37
N GLU A 116 -17.84 0.58 -25.29
CA GLU A 116 -18.16 1.65 -26.24
C GLU A 116 -17.60 1.33 -27.64
N ASP A 117 -16.39 0.77 -27.72
CA ASP A 117 -15.75 0.35 -28.97
C ASP A 117 -16.38 -0.92 -29.59
N GLY A 118 -17.38 -1.53 -28.95
CA GLY A 118 -18.01 -2.75 -29.37
C GLY A 118 -17.10 -4.00 -29.38
N LEU A 119 -15.96 -3.92 -28.70
CA LEU A 119 -14.99 -5.01 -28.59
C LEU A 119 -15.42 -6.10 -27.60
N LEU A 120 -16.49 -5.87 -26.86
CA LEU A 120 -17.05 -6.83 -25.93
C LEU A 120 -17.94 -7.80 -26.73
N HIS A 121 -17.52 -9.05 -26.86
CA HIS A 121 -18.34 -10.07 -27.52
C HIS A 121 -19.63 -10.31 -26.72
N GLU A 122 -20.78 -10.38 -27.41
CA GLU A 122 -22.13 -10.55 -26.81
C GLU A 122 -22.19 -11.73 -25.80
N ASN A 123 -21.38 -12.76 -26.00
CA ASN A 123 -21.34 -13.96 -25.16
C ASN A 123 -20.20 -13.97 -24.13
N GLU A 124 -19.34 -12.96 -24.10
CA GLU A 124 -18.21 -12.93 -23.14
C GLU A 124 -18.67 -12.37 -21.80
N LYS A 125 -18.55 -13.18 -20.75
CA LYS A 125 -18.88 -12.74 -19.39
C LYS A 125 -17.90 -11.66 -18.95
N ILE A 126 -18.40 -10.52 -18.51
CA ILE A 126 -17.60 -9.38 -17.94
C ILE A 126 -16.57 -9.87 -16.93
N ARG A 127 -16.94 -10.86 -16.12
CA ARG A 127 -16.00 -11.49 -15.16
C ARG A 127 -14.72 -12.00 -15.84
N ASN A 128 -14.84 -12.65 -17.00
CA ASN A 128 -13.70 -13.22 -17.72
C ASN A 128 -12.83 -12.11 -18.32
N VAL A 129 -13.46 -11.04 -18.81
CA VAL A 129 -12.76 -9.85 -19.31
C VAL A 129 -11.93 -9.20 -18.19
N LEU A 130 -12.52 -9.03 -16.99
CA LEU A 130 -11.84 -8.48 -15.83
C LEU A 130 -10.66 -9.37 -15.39
N LEU A 131 -10.81 -10.68 -15.38
CA LEU A 131 -9.72 -11.60 -15.03
C LEU A 131 -8.56 -11.53 -16.03
N LYS A 132 -8.88 -11.42 -17.34
CA LYS A 132 -7.87 -11.27 -18.41
C LYS A 132 -7.12 -9.94 -18.33
N LYS A 133 -7.82 -8.85 -17.96
CA LYS A 133 -7.30 -7.49 -17.88
C LYS A 133 -6.77 -7.12 -16.50
N MET A 134 -6.78 -8.05 -15.52
CA MET A 134 -6.35 -7.79 -14.15
C MET A 134 -4.88 -7.33 -14.13
N PRO A 135 -4.57 -6.09 -13.72
CA PRO A 135 -3.20 -5.64 -13.59
C PRO A 135 -2.52 -6.29 -12.37
N MET A 136 -1.21 -6.28 -12.35
CA MET A 136 -0.46 -6.64 -11.13
C MET A 136 -0.74 -5.60 -10.05
N ALA A 137 -0.85 -6.03 -8.78
CA ALA A 137 -1.02 -5.11 -7.67
C ALA A 137 0.22 -4.19 -7.56
N ASP A 138 -0.04 -2.89 -7.40
CA ASP A 138 1.01 -1.88 -7.21
C ASP A 138 1.58 -2.00 -5.80
N ILE A 139 2.84 -2.37 -5.71
CA ILE A 139 3.56 -2.50 -4.44
C ILE A 139 4.33 -1.24 -4.04
N GLN A 140 4.46 -0.26 -4.93
CA GLN A 140 5.29 0.92 -4.67
C GLN A 140 4.85 1.70 -3.41
N PRO A 141 3.55 1.96 -3.18
CA PRO A 141 3.12 2.64 -1.95
C PRO A 141 3.46 1.86 -0.68
N LEU A 142 3.48 0.52 -0.76
CA LEU A 142 3.85 -0.34 0.37
C LEU A 142 5.36 -0.20 0.68
N ILE A 143 6.18 -0.19 -0.35
CA ILE A 143 7.63 -0.02 -0.26
C ILE A 143 7.99 1.37 0.27
N ASP A 144 7.31 2.42 -0.20
CA ASP A 144 7.52 3.79 0.28
C ASP A 144 7.19 3.93 1.77
N THR A 145 6.13 3.25 2.23
CA THR A 145 5.78 3.17 3.65
C THR A 145 6.89 2.50 4.47
N LEU A 146 7.44 1.37 4.01
CA LEU A 146 8.54 0.68 4.70
C LEU A 146 9.82 1.53 4.72
N ASN A 147 10.14 2.22 3.64
CA ASN A 147 11.29 3.14 3.59
C ASN A 147 11.13 4.29 4.57
N THR A 148 9.93 4.85 4.70
CA THR A 148 9.65 5.91 5.69
C THR A 148 9.85 5.39 7.12
N LEU A 149 9.32 4.20 7.43
CA LEU A 149 9.50 3.59 8.76
C LEU A 149 10.97 3.28 9.04
N LYS A 150 11.73 2.77 8.06
CA LYS A 150 13.17 2.56 8.18
C LYS A 150 13.89 3.87 8.51
N GLN A 151 13.60 4.96 7.80
CA GLN A 151 14.19 6.27 8.07
C GLN A 151 13.88 6.75 9.50
N ASN A 152 12.64 6.57 9.97
CA ASN A 152 12.27 6.93 11.33
C ASN A 152 13.06 6.13 12.37
N ILE A 153 13.28 4.82 12.14
CA ILE A 153 14.14 3.99 13.01
C ILE A 153 15.56 4.55 13.03
N GLN A 154 16.16 4.80 11.86
CA GLN A 154 17.53 5.32 11.76
C GLN A 154 17.70 6.67 12.46
N ILE A 155 16.74 7.58 12.25
CA ILE A 155 16.72 8.89 12.94
C ILE A 155 16.63 8.70 14.47
N SER A 156 15.76 7.79 14.92
CA SER A 156 15.59 7.52 16.35
C SER A 156 16.86 6.94 16.99
N ILE A 157 17.58 6.07 16.27
CA ILE A 157 18.86 5.53 16.73
C ILE A 157 19.92 6.64 16.88
N VAL A 158 19.98 7.55 15.90
CA VAL A 158 20.95 8.67 15.93
C VAL A 158 20.62 9.68 17.02
N LEU A 159 19.33 9.95 17.27
CA LEU A 159 18.89 10.95 18.25
C LEU A 159 18.80 10.42 19.68
N SER A 160 18.62 9.11 19.87
CA SER A 160 18.54 8.54 21.22
C SER A 160 19.91 8.59 21.89
N ASN A 161 20.02 9.43 22.90
CA ASN A 161 21.06 9.27 23.91
C ASN A 161 20.86 7.90 24.54
N ARG A 162 21.94 7.17 24.83
CA ARG A 162 21.99 5.74 25.24
C ARG A 162 20.99 5.28 26.32
N ASP A 163 20.27 6.20 26.96
CA ASP A 163 19.39 5.93 28.09
C ASP A 163 17.90 5.84 27.74
N ASP A 164 17.46 6.20 26.49
CA ASP A 164 16.03 6.26 26.11
C ASP A 164 15.72 5.34 24.93
N LEU A 165 15.84 4.03 25.18
CA LEU A 165 15.56 2.98 24.17
C LEU A 165 14.05 2.73 23.97
N SER A 166 13.17 3.33 24.80
CA SER A 166 11.73 3.05 24.76
C SER A 166 11.07 3.42 23.43
N ASP A 167 11.46 4.56 22.87
CA ASP A 167 10.85 5.06 21.63
C ASP A 167 11.28 4.23 20.40
N ILE A 168 12.49 3.71 20.39
CA ILE A 168 12.99 2.87 19.30
C ILE A 168 12.12 1.61 19.18
N HIS A 169 11.74 0.97 20.29
CA HIS A 169 10.92 -0.24 20.28
C HIS A 169 9.57 -0.02 19.57
N ILE A 170 8.97 1.15 19.76
CA ILE A 170 7.69 1.50 19.09
C ILE A 170 7.85 1.52 17.56
N TYR A 171 8.94 2.11 17.05
CA TYR A 171 9.20 2.15 15.61
C TYR A 171 9.54 0.76 15.06
N LEU A 172 10.29 -0.06 15.83
CA LEU A 172 10.62 -1.43 15.45
C LEU A 172 9.36 -2.31 15.36
N ASP A 173 8.48 -2.22 16.35
CA ASP A 173 7.22 -2.96 16.37
C ASP A 173 6.30 -2.52 15.21
N ASN A 174 6.23 -1.22 14.94
CA ASN A 174 5.45 -0.68 13.81
C ASN A 174 6.00 -1.18 12.47
N PHE A 175 7.32 -1.23 12.29
CA PHE A 175 7.96 -1.75 11.09
C PHE A 175 7.61 -3.23 10.88
N GLN A 176 7.80 -4.06 11.91
CA GLN A 176 7.46 -5.49 11.85
C GLN A 176 5.97 -5.70 11.56
N LYS A 177 5.09 -5.00 12.26
CA LYS A 177 3.64 -5.09 12.06
C LYS A 177 3.25 -4.69 10.65
N THR A 178 3.84 -3.62 10.12
CA THR A 178 3.58 -3.16 8.75
C THR A 178 3.97 -4.21 7.72
N ILE A 179 5.14 -4.85 7.85
CA ILE A 179 5.55 -5.96 6.96
C ILE A 179 4.52 -7.09 6.99
N ILE A 180 4.07 -7.47 8.19
CA ILE A 180 3.11 -8.57 8.35
C ILE A 180 1.76 -8.21 7.73
N ASP A 181 1.24 -7.02 7.99
CA ASP A 181 -0.08 -6.60 7.52
C ASP A 181 -0.10 -6.40 5.99
N GLN A 182 0.95 -5.80 5.43
CA GLN A 182 1.09 -5.63 3.98
C GLN A 182 1.26 -6.97 3.27
N GLY A 183 2.12 -7.85 3.78
CA GLY A 183 2.32 -9.19 3.23
C GLY A 183 1.05 -10.03 3.25
N LYS A 184 0.30 -10.02 4.36
CA LYS A 184 -1.00 -10.71 4.45
C LYS A 184 -1.99 -10.21 3.42
N ARG A 185 -2.15 -8.88 3.27
CA ARG A 185 -3.06 -8.28 2.27
C ARG A 185 -2.71 -8.72 0.85
N LEU A 186 -1.42 -8.74 0.51
CA LEU A 186 -0.97 -9.18 -0.81
C LEU A 186 -1.23 -10.68 -1.02
N VAL A 187 -0.99 -11.53 -0.04
CA VAL A 187 -1.30 -12.97 -0.10
C VAL A 187 -2.80 -13.19 -0.24
N GLU A 188 -3.63 -12.48 0.51
CA GLU A 188 -5.09 -12.55 0.42
C GLU A 188 -5.61 -12.09 -0.96
N SER A 189 -4.95 -11.13 -1.58
CA SER A 189 -5.28 -10.64 -2.92
C SER A 189 -4.94 -11.63 -4.03
N GLN A 190 -4.12 -12.65 -3.76
CA GLN A 190 -3.68 -13.68 -4.72
C GLN A 190 -2.86 -13.13 -5.91
N HIS A 191 -2.30 -11.93 -5.81
CA HIS A 191 -1.35 -11.39 -6.78
C HIS A 191 0.06 -11.95 -6.53
N TRP A 192 0.28 -13.22 -6.84
CA TRP A 192 1.47 -13.97 -6.42
C TRP A 192 2.79 -13.37 -6.90
N VAL A 193 2.82 -12.82 -8.12
CA VAL A 193 3.99 -12.09 -8.64
C VAL A 193 4.27 -10.84 -7.80
N SER A 194 3.23 -10.07 -7.45
CA SER A 194 3.38 -8.89 -6.60
C SER A 194 3.82 -9.26 -5.17
N VAL A 195 3.35 -10.43 -4.65
CA VAL A 195 3.85 -10.96 -3.36
C VAL A 195 5.36 -11.20 -3.43
N MET A 196 5.85 -11.88 -4.48
CA MET A 196 7.29 -12.13 -4.64
C MET A 196 8.09 -10.82 -4.79
N GLN A 197 7.61 -9.88 -5.59
CA GLN A 197 8.26 -8.57 -5.74
C GLN A 197 8.32 -7.82 -4.40
N TYR A 198 7.23 -7.86 -3.62
CA TYR A 198 7.17 -7.26 -2.29
C TYR A 198 8.17 -7.93 -1.34
N VAL A 199 8.23 -9.27 -1.33
CA VAL A 199 9.20 -10.01 -0.51
C VAL A 199 10.62 -9.55 -0.80
N TYR A 200 11.03 -9.44 -2.06
CA TYR A 200 12.38 -8.99 -2.43
C TYR A 200 12.65 -7.55 -1.98
N ALA A 201 11.72 -6.65 -2.22
CA ALA A 201 11.88 -5.25 -1.85
C ALA A 201 11.93 -5.06 -0.33
N ALA A 202 10.99 -5.67 0.41
CA ALA A 202 10.95 -5.63 1.86
C ALA A 202 12.17 -6.31 2.50
N TRP A 203 12.68 -7.40 1.89
CA TRP A 203 13.93 -8.04 2.31
C TRP A 203 15.11 -7.09 2.26
N ASN A 204 15.31 -6.43 1.13
CA ASN A 204 16.41 -5.48 0.95
C ASN A 204 16.32 -4.30 1.93
N ILE A 205 15.11 -3.81 2.23
CA ILE A 205 14.90 -2.75 3.22
C ILE A 205 15.25 -3.26 4.63
N THR A 206 14.83 -4.48 4.95
CA THR A 206 15.09 -5.12 6.25
C THR A 206 16.59 -5.40 6.43
N LYS A 207 17.29 -5.86 5.38
CA LYS A 207 18.72 -6.10 5.39
C LYS A 207 19.52 -4.84 5.73
N GLN A 208 19.12 -3.68 5.20
CA GLN A 208 19.77 -2.40 5.50
C GLN A 208 19.66 -1.99 6.98
N LEU A 209 18.68 -2.53 7.73
CA LEU A 209 18.59 -2.36 9.18
C LEU A 209 19.49 -3.34 9.93
N TYR A 210 19.81 -4.49 9.32
CA TYR A 210 20.65 -5.52 9.96
C TYR A 210 22.14 -5.13 10.06
N GLU A 211 22.61 -4.23 9.21
CA GLU A 211 24.00 -3.77 9.17
C GLU A 211 24.40 -2.95 10.43
N GLU A 212 23.46 -2.62 11.31
CA GLU A 212 23.71 -1.90 12.55
C GLU A 212 23.92 -2.91 13.72
N GLU A 213 24.97 -2.73 14.52
CA GLU A 213 25.38 -3.63 15.64
C GLU A 213 24.43 -3.56 16.87
N ASN A 214 23.11 -3.52 16.63
CA ASN A 214 22.12 -3.43 17.70
C ASN A 214 21.35 -4.75 17.86
N GLN A 215 21.42 -5.38 19.05
CA GLN A 215 20.74 -6.65 19.33
C GLN A 215 19.22 -6.60 19.11
N SER A 216 18.57 -5.47 19.40
CA SER A 216 17.14 -5.31 19.19
C SER A 216 16.79 -5.31 17.69
N LEU A 217 17.65 -4.71 16.86
CA LEU A 217 17.54 -4.74 15.40
C LEU A 217 17.75 -6.16 14.85
N CYS A 218 18.74 -6.88 15.34
CA CYS A 218 18.98 -8.28 14.95
C CYS A 218 17.74 -9.16 15.21
N ASN A 219 17.12 -9.03 16.37
CA ASN A 219 15.92 -9.78 16.71
C ASN A 219 14.71 -9.40 15.82
N LEU A 220 14.56 -8.10 15.52
CA LEU A 220 13.52 -7.62 14.62
C LEU A 220 13.71 -8.15 13.21
N THR A 221 14.91 -7.99 12.64
CA THR A 221 15.22 -8.40 11.26
C THR A 221 15.00 -9.89 11.08
N HIS A 222 15.43 -10.72 12.05
CA HIS A 222 15.17 -12.16 12.04
C HIS A 222 13.67 -12.48 11.99
N LYS A 223 12.83 -11.80 12.80
CA LYS A 223 11.39 -11.97 12.77
C LYS A 223 10.78 -11.51 11.43
N CYS A 224 11.29 -10.42 10.85
CA CYS A 224 10.87 -9.95 9.54
C CYS A 224 11.21 -10.95 8.44
N PHE A 225 12.45 -11.47 8.39
CA PHE A 225 12.87 -12.48 7.43
C PHE A 225 12.03 -13.76 7.54
N LYS A 226 11.73 -14.22 8.74
CA LYS A 226 10.82 -15.37 8.95
C LYS A 226 9.44 -15.16 8.33
N ASN A 227 8.84 -13.97 8.52
CA ASN A 227 7.54 -13.66 7.93
C ASN A 227 7.61 -13.53 6.40
N LEU A 228 8.65 -12.88 5.87
CA LEU A 228 8.86 -12.76 4.43
C LEU A 228 9.09 -14.12 3.77
N THR A 229 9.85 -15.03 4.40
CA THR A 229 10.01 -16.44 3.96
C THR A 229 8.66 -17.16 3.93
N HIS A 230 7.81 -16.93 4.92
CA HIS A 230 6.46 -17.51 4.93
C HIS A 230 5.61 -17.01 3.74
N PHE A 231 5.62 -15.70 3.44
CA PHE A 231 4.89 -15.17 2.28
C PHE A 231 5.46 -15.68 0.97
N CYS A 232 6.79 -15.77 0.84
CA CYS A 232 7.46 -16.39 -0.30
C CYS A 232 6.99 -17.84 -0.51
N SER A 233 7.03 -18.65 0.53
CA SER A 233 6.57 -20.05 0.50
C SER A 233 5.09 -20.17 0.09
N GLN A 234 4.22 -19.27 0.58
CA GLN A 234 2.81 -19.27 0.17
C GLN A 234 2.64 -18.90 -1.30
N ALA A 235 3.40 -17.91 -1.79
CA ALA A 235 3.35 -17.51 -3.18
C ALA A 235 3.82 -18.64 -4.11
N LEU A 236 4.91 -19.32 -3.77
CA LEU A 236 5.43 -20.44 -4.56
C LEU A 236 4.49 -21.65 -4.58
N LYS A 237 3.82 -21.96 -3.47
CA LYS A 237 2.86 -23.08 -3.39
C LYS A 237 1.55 -22.84 -4.12
N ARG A 238 1.11 -21.60 -4.24
CA ARG A 238 -0.22 -21.25 -4.76
C ARG A 238 -0.17 -20.50 -6.08
N GLY A 239 0.97 -19.91 -6.41
CA GLY A 239 1.19 -19.20 -7.67
C GLY A 239 1.42 -20.19 -8.80
N ASN A 240 0.88 -19.88 -9.97
CA ASN A 240 1.18 -20.61 -11.19
C ASN A 240 2.22 -19.79 -11.97
N PHE A 241 3.50 -20.11 -11.77
CA PHE A 241 4.62 -19.42 -12.37
C PHE A 241 5.18 -20.24 -13.53
N THR A 242 5.60 -19.59 -14.60
CA THR A 242 6.32 -20.23 -15.70
C THR A 242 7.75 -20.58 -15.25
N SER A 243 8.35 -21.61 -15.89
CA SER A 243 9.73 -22.01 -15.61
C SER A 243 10.72 -20.84 -15.65
N THR A 244 10.58 -19.94 -16.65
CA THR A 244 11.43 -18.75 -16.78
C THR A 244 11.33 -17.82 -15.55
N ILE A 245 10.13 -17.64 -15.00
CA ILE A 245 9.93 -16.82 -13.80
C ILE A 245 10.53 -17.52 -12.57
N LEU A 246 10.37 -18.84 -12.48
CA LEU A 246 10.97 -19.64 -11.41
C LEU A 246 12.50 -19.58 -11.44
N ASP A 247 13.13 -19.51 -12.62
CA ASP A 247 14.58 -19.33 -12.75
C ASP A 247 15.03 -17.98 -12.17
N ILE A 248 14.32 -16.90 -12.53
CA ILE A 248 14.59 -15.57 -11.97
C ILE A 248 14.41 -15.54 -10.44
N PHE A 249 13.40 -16.25 -9.94
CA PHE A 249 13.17 -16.35 -8.50
C PHE A 249 14.27 -17.14 -7.81
N THR A 250 14.75 -18.23 -8.42
CA THR A 250 15.86 -19.04 -7.90
C THR A 250 17.10 -18.17 -7.69
N ASP A 251 17.55 -17.45 -8.72
CA ASP A 251 18.75 -16.60 -8.65
C ASP A 251 18.66 -15.57 -7.51
N ARG A 252 17.48 -14.97 -7.32
CA ARG A 252 17.27 -13.99 -6.26
C ARG A 252 17.23 -14.59 -4.88
N LEU A 253 16.55 -15.72 -4.73
CA LEU A 253 16.45 -16.41 -3.44
C LEU A 253 17.80 -16.97 -3.00
N ASP A 254 18.62 -17.48 -3.94
CA ASP A 254 20.00 -17.93 -3.65
C ASP A 254 20.85 -16.82 -3.03
N ALA A 255 20.73 -15.60 -3.55
CA ALA A 255 21.42 -14.45 -2.97
C ALA A 255 20.92 -14.09 -1.55
N MET A 256 19.63 -14.36 -1.25
CA MET A 256 18.99 -14.03 0.04
C MET A 256 19.21 -15.12 1.10
N VAL A 257 19.50 -16.37 0.72
CA VAL A 257 19.78 -17.48 1.65
C VAL A 257 20.98 -17.16 2.56
N VAL A 258 21.93 -16.37 2.08
CA VAL A 258 23.09 -15.94 2.86
C VAL A 258 22.67 -15.14 4.10
N ASP A 259 21.58 -14.36 3.99
CA ASP A 259 21.06 -13.52 5.08
C ASP A 259 20.20 -14.34 6.08
N TYR A 260 19.51 -15.38 5.59
CA TYR A 260 18.57 -16.19 6.37
C TYR A 260 18.43 -17.61 5.83
N GLU A 261 19.00 -18.57 6.54
CA GLU A 261 19.13 -19.95 6.07
C GLU A 261 17.79 -20.68 5.84
N ASP A 262 16.76 -20.40 6.64
CA ASP A 262 15.44 -21.05 6.50
C ASP A 262 14.78 -20.75 5.13
N LEU A 263 15.30 -19.79 4.37
CA LEU A 263 14.83 -19.50 3.01
C LEU A 263 15.12 -20.65 2.03
N LYS A 264 16.03 -21.58 2.35
CA LYS A 264 16.31 -22.81 1.58
C LYS A 264 15.03 -23.61 1.31
N VAL A 265 14.05 -23.56 2.21
CA VAL A 265 12.73 -24.20 2.01
C VAL A 265 12.04 -23.66 0.75
N CYS A 266 12.19 -22.36 0.44
CA CYS A 266 11.60 -21.78 -0.78
C CYS A 266 12.30 -22.28 -2.04
N LEU A 267 13.62 -22.48 -2.02
CA LEU A 267 14.38 -23.08 -3.14
C LEU A 267 13.97 -24.55 -3.38
N GLN A 268 13.77 -25.31 -2.31
CA GLN A 268 13.26 -26.69 -2.42
C GLN A 268 11.88 -26.72 -3.08
N LEU A 269 10.97 -25.81 -2.69
CA LEU A 269 9.65 -25.70 -3.31
C LEU A 269 9.73 -25.36 -4.81
N ILE A 270 10.64 -24.48 -5.23
CA ILE A 270 10.84 -24.18 -6.66
C ILE A 270 11.26 -25.45 -7.42
N ASN A 271 12.20 -26.21 -6.87
CA ASN A 271 12.66 -27.43 -7.50
C ASN A 271 11.54 -28.48 -7.60
N GLU A 272 10.71 -28.61 -6.56
CA GLU A 272 9.53 -29.49 -6.59
C GLU A 272 8.53 -29.06 -7.68
N VAL A 273 8.25 -27.76 -7.81
CA VAL A 273 7.34 -27.23 -8.83
C VAL A 273 7.89 -27.48 -10.24
N LYS A 274 9.19 -27.22 -10.48
CA LYS A 274 9.84 -27.49 -11.77
C LYS A 274 9.80 -28.98 -12.16
N ASN A 275 10.00 -29.87 -11.19
CA ASN A 275 9.97 -31.32 -11.43
C ASN A 275 8.57 -31.86 -11.73
N ASN A 276 7.51 -31.16 -11.25
CA ASN A 276 6.12 -31.55 -11.51
C ASN A 276 5.59 -31.03 -12.87
N GLU A 277 6.30 -30.13 -13.53
CA GLU A 277 5.96 -29.62 -14.88
C GLU A 277 6.63 -30.41 -16.01
N THR A 278 7.62 -31.25 -15.70
CA THR A 278 8.29 -32.15 -16.65
C THR A 278 7.61 -33.51 -16.67
#